data_d1ec647e19989fa9d04dd30777ed70e8
#
_entry.id   d1ec647e19989fa9d04dd30777ed70e8
#
_cell.length_a   1.000
_cell.length_b   1.000
_cell.length_c   1.000
_cell.angle_alpha   90.00
_cell.angle_beta   90.00
_cell.angle_gamma   90.00
#
_symmetry.space_group_name_H-M   'P 1'
#
loop_
_entity.id
_entity.type
_entity.pdbx_description
1 polymer ?
#
loop_
_entity_poly.entity_id
_entity_poly.type
_entity_poly.pdbx_seq_one_letter_code
_entity_poly.pdbx_strand_id
1 'polypeptide(L)'
;RDSDMVVPGRTMDWKEDPQSNLYLFPRGVQRRGAISDNTIQWTSKYGSVVTAGYDIGTCDGMNEKGLVANLLFLTESSYFRPDDNRPVMGLSIWTQYVLDNFATVDEAVAELSKEVFRIDDPDLPNGAKSTLHLSISDASGNSAIFEYLNGNLVIHEGRECQVMTNSPTYDKQLTLNDYWQQIGGLVMLPGTNRASDRFVRASFYIHAIPQTSNFREAVAGVFSVMRNVSVPLG
;
A
#
# COMPACT_ATOMS: atom_id res chain seq x y z
N ARG A 1 -6.17 -16.85 -19.49
CA ARG A 1 -5.56 -15.68 -18.78
C ARG A 1 -4.19 -15.44 -19.40
N ASP A 2 -4.18 -14.82 -20.59
CA ASP A 2 -2.98 -14.66 -21.43
C ASP A 2 -2.48 -13.20 -21.42
N SER A 3 -2.76 -12.40 -20.39
CA SER A 3 -2.12 -11.08 -20.29
C SER A 3 -1.11 -11.09 -19.14
N ASP A 4 0.17 -11.02 -19.48
CA ASP A 4 1.29 -10.82 -18.56
C ASP A 4 1.31 -9.40 -17.96
N MET A 5 0.16 -8.73 -17.94
CA MET A 5 0.05 -7.34 -17.58
C MET A 5 -0.75 -7.15 -16.29
N VAL A 6 -0.11 -6.57 -15.27
CA VAL A 6 -0.75 -6.11 -14.03
C VAL A 6 -0.76 -4.58 -14.02
N VAL A 7 -1.93 -3.99 -13.82
CA VAL A 7 -2.09 -2.52 -13.77
C VAL A 7 -2.62 -2.13 -12.40
N PRO A 8 -1.77 -1.64 -11.51
CA PRO A 8 -2.20 -1.12 -10.21
C PRO A 8 -2.83 0.27 -10.36
N GLY A 9 -3.76 0.59 -9.46
CA GLY A 9 -4.37 1.91 -9.36
C GLY A 9 -4.48 2.34 -7.91
N ARG A 10 -4.27 3.63 -7.64
CA ARG A 10 -4.37 4.21 -6.31
C ARG A 10 -4.95 5.61 -6.36
N THR A 11 -5.81 5.98 -5.40
CA THR A 11 -6.25 7.36 -5.14
C THR A 11 -5.61 7.87 -3.84
N MET A 12 -5.17 9.12 -3.84
CA MET A 12 -4.70 9.81 -2.64
C MET A 12 -5.78 10.82 -2.23
N ASP A 13 -6.71 10.35 -1.40
CA ASP A 13 -7.81 11.17 -0.90
C ASP A 13 -7.40 11.70 0.49
N TRP A 14 -6.87 12.91 0.55
CA TRP A 14 -6.37 13.53 1.77
C TRP A 14 -7.06 14.88 1.99
N LYS A 15 -7.16 15.30 3.25
CA LYS A 15 -7.87 16.52 3.66
C LYS A 15 -7.21 17.84 3.20
N GLU A 16 -5.99 17.78 2.71
CA GLU A 16 -5.22 18.92 2.21
C GLU A 16 -4.29 18.46 1.09
N ASP A 17 -3.74 19.38 0.33
CA ASP A 17 -2.72 19.08 -0.68
C ASP A 17 -1.43 18.62 0.02
N PRO A 18 -1.00 17.35 -0.11
CA PRO A 18 0.24 16.85 0.44
C PRO A 18 1.46 17.29 -0.38
N GLN A 19 1.32 18.21 -1.33
CA GLN A 19 2.37 18.72 -2.21
C GLN A 19 3.19 17.59 -2.86
N SER A 20 2.48 16.59 -3.39
CA SER A 20 3.09 15.39 -3.93
C SER A 20 3.93 15.68 -5.17
N ASN A 21 5.18 15.24 -5.14
CA ASN A 21 6.09 15.26 -6.27
C ASN A 21 6.43 13.86 -6.75
N LEU A 22 6.80 13.73 -8.01
CA LEU A 22 7.25 12.50 -8.64
C LEU A 22 8.78 12.47 -8.68
N TYR A 23 9.37 11.43 -8.11
CA TYR A 23 10.82 11.23 -8.09
C TYR A 23 11.23 9.97 -8.84
N LEU A 24 12.35 10.07 -9.53
CA LEU A 24 13.05 8.95 -10.13
C LEU A 24 14.33 8.67 -9.35
N PHE A 25 14.42 7.53 -8.71
CA PHE A 25 15.61 7.11 -8.00
C PHE A 25 16.37 6.01 -8.77
N PRO A 26 17.69 6.19 -9.00
CA PRO A 26 18.51 5.17 -9.64
C PRO A 26 18.88 4.05 -8.66
N ARG A 27 19.46 2.97 -9.19
CA ARG A 27 20.16 1.96 -8.38
C ARG A 27 21.37 2.58 -7.68
N GLY A 28 21.85 1.95 -6.61
CA GLY A 28 23.10 2.32 -5.93
C GLY A 28 22.99 3.49 -4.97
N VAL A 29 21.79 3.99 -4.69
CA VAL A 29 21.57 5.04 -3.68
C VAL A 29 21.78 4.43 -2.29
N GLN A 30 22.69 5.02 -1.51
CA GLN A 30 22.87 4.66 -0.10
C GLN A 30 21.79 5.33 0.74
N ARG A 31 21.16 4.57 1.60
CA ARG A 31 20.05 5.04 2.45
C ARG A 31 20.20 4.59 3.89
N ARG A 32 19.51 5.33 4.77
CA ARG A 32 19.37 5.01 6.20
C ARG A 32 17.88 4.97 6.54
N GLY A 33 17.50 4.05 7.43
CA GLY A 33 16.11 3.89 7.87
C GLY A 33 15.62 5.06 8.73
N ALA A 34 16.48 5.72 9.48
CA ALA A 34 16.15 6.88 10.30
C ALA A 34 17.40 7.72 10.64
N ILE A 35 17.18 8.92 11.21
CA ILE A 35 18.21 9.76 11.81
C ILE A 35 18.48 9.22 13.23
N SER A 36 19.05 8.04 13.33
CA SER A 36 19.38 7.37 14.60
C SER A 36 20.62 6.52 14.38
N ASP A 37 21.44 6.35 15.43
CA ASP A 37 22.61 5.48 15.36
C ASP A 37 22.20 4.02 15.26
N ASN A 38 21.09 3.62 15.92
CA ASN A 38 20.52 2.29 15.82
C ASN A 38 19.46 2.25 14.68
N THR A 39 19.92 2.29 13.45
CA THR A 39 19.06 2.22 12.26
C THR A 39 19.66 1.30 11.21
N ILE A 40 18.79 0.70 10.37
CA ILE A 40 19.26 -0.07 9.23
C ILE A 40 19.83 0.85 8.15
N GLN A 41 20.77 0.31 7.38
CA GLN A 41 21.36 0.96 6.22
C GLN A 41 21.34 -0.01 5.04
N TRP A 42 21.09 0.50 3.85
CA TRP A 42 21.10 -0.31 2.63
C TRP A 42 21.57 0.51 1.43
N THR A 43 21.85 -0.20 0.36
CA THR A 43 22.08 0.39 -0.96
C THR A 43 20.99 -0.12 -1.89
N SER A 44 20.28 0.78 -2.59
CA SER A 44 19.19 0.38 -3.48
C SER A 44 19.65 -0.60 -4.55
N LYS A 45 19.02 -1.77 -4.62
CA LYS A 45 19.28 -2.78 -5.65
C LYS A 45 18.57 -2.42 -6.96
N TYR A 46 17.42 -1.77 -6.84
CA TYR A 46 16.54 -1.44 -7.96
C TYR A 46 16.28 0.06 -8.03
N GLY A 47 16.17 0.57 -9.27
CA GLY A 47 15.66 1.91 -9.53
C GLY A 47 14.14 1.93 -9.38
N SER A 48 13.59 3.09 -9.00
CA SER A 48 12.15 3.24 -8.78
C SER A 48 11.64 4.61 -9.21
N VAL A 49 10.35 4.66 -9.57
CA VAL A 49 9.56 5.89 -9.70
C VAL A 49 8.62 5.95 -8.52
N VAL A 50 8.63 7.04 -7.79
CA VAL A 50 7.85 7.16 -6.55
C VAL A 50 7.14 8.50 -6.45
N THR A 51 6.04 8.53 -5.70
CA THR A 51 5.34 9.75 -5.29
C THR A 51 5.65 10.02 -3.83
N ALA A 52 6.16 11.21 -3.54
CA ALA A 52 6.40 11.65 -2.17
C ALA A 52 5.18 12.42 -1.63
N GLY A 53 4.89 12.27 -0.34
CA GLY A 53 3.98 13.13 0.39
C GLY A 53 4.77 14.14 1.21
N TYR A 54 4.36 15.41 1.16
CA TYR A 54 5.01 16.57 1.82
C TYR A 54 6.50 16.73 1.49
N ASP A 55 6.95 16.18 0.37
CA ASP A 55 8.39 16.04 0.04
C ASP A 55 9.25 15.33 1.11
N ILE A 56 8.63 14.60 2.02
CA ILE A 56 9.33 13.95 3.15
C ILE A 56 9.42 12.44 2.96
N GLY A 57 8.33 11.79 2.54
CA GLY A 57 8.23 10.35 2.55
C GLY A 57 7.70 9.75 1.25
N THR A 58 8.21 8.57 0.90
CA THR A 58 7.70 7.78 -0.21
C THR A 58 6.34 7.19 0.17
N CYS A 59 5.27 7.70 -0.45
CA CYS A 59 3.92 7.19 -0.24
C CYS A 59 3.61 6.01 -1.15
N ASP A 60 3.97 6.14 -2.42
CA ASP A 60 3.67 5.19 -3.48
C ASP A 60 4.83 5.06 -4.43
N GLY A 61 4.94 3.93 -5.10
CA GLY A 61 5.91 3.80 -6.16
C GLY A 61 5.92 2.43 -6.81
N MET A 62 6.71 2.36 -7.86
CA MET A 62 7.00 1.13 -8.58
C MET A 62 8.49 1.06 -8.87
N ASN A 63 9.10 -0.10 -8.67
CA ASN A 63 10.47 -0.33 -9.07
C ASN A 63 10.56 -0.95 -10.48
N GLU A 64 11.77 -1.00 -11.01
CA GLU A 64 12.05 -1.51 -12.35
C GLU A 64 11.79 -3.02 -12.54
N LYS A 65 11.48 -3.75 -11.47
CA LYS A 65 11.04 -5.15 -11.50
C LYS A 65 9.53 -5.30 -11.56
N GLY A 66 8.79 -4.18 -11.48
CA GLY A 66 7.34 -4.18 -11.46
C GLY A 66 6.74 -4.43 -10.07
N LEU A 67 7.56 -4.41 -9.01
CA LEU A 67 7.03 -4.38 -7.65
C LEU A 67 6.48 -2.98 -7.37
N VAL A 68 5.22 -2.92 -6.95
CA VAL A 68 4.51 -1.71 -6.54
C VAL A 68 4.35 -1.73 -5.03
N ALA A 69 4.48 -0.58 -4.39
CA ALA A 69 4.25 -0.42 -2.97
C ALA A 69 3.48 0.87 -2.68
N ASN A 70 2.50 0.81 -1.77
CA ASN A 70 1.61 1.91 -1.44
C ASN A 70 1.39 1.98 0.07
N LEU A 71 1.51 3.18 0.65
CA LEU A 71 1.12 3.47 2.04
C LEU A 71 -0.24 4.15 2.07
N LEU A 72 -1.16 3.61 2.86
CA LEU A 72 -2.47 4.18 3.10
C LEU A 72 -2.70 4.38 4.61
N PHE A 73 -3.61 5.29 4.94
CA PHE A 73 -3.98 5.57 6.32
C PHE A 73 -4.81 4.43 6.91
N LEU A 74 -4.41 3.97 8.12
CA LEU A 74 -5.14 3.00 8.92
C LEU A 74 -5.13 3.46 10.38
N THR A 75 -6.26 3.90 10.89
CA THR A 75 -6.36 4.43 12.26
C THR A 75 -5.92 3.43 13.33
N GLU A 76 -6.12 2.14 13.08
CA GLU A 76 -5.82 1.04 13.98
C GLU A 76 -4.33 0.68 14.04
N SER A 77 -3.49 1.22 13.13
CA SER A 77 -2.05 0.94 13.14
C SER A 77 -1.41 1.42 14.44
N SER A 78 -0.61 0.54 15.03
CA SER A 78 0.14 0.81 16.25
C SER A 78 1.44 0.00 16.22
N TYR A 79 2.57 0.70 16.15
CA TYR A 79 3.90 0.11 15.94
C TYR A 79 4.64 -0.12 17.26
N PHE A 80 4.22 0.56 18.33
CA PHE A 80 4.91 0.53 19.61
C PHE A 80 4.88 -0.88 20.22
N ARG A 81 6.08 -1.35 20.62
CA ARG A 81 6.29 -2.58 21.38
C ARG A 81 7.24 -2.24 22.54
N PRO A 82 6.86 -2.53 23.79
CA PRO A 82 7.74 -2.30 24.95
C PRO A 82 9.10 -3.00 24.76
N ASP A 83 10.17 -2.35 25.19
CA ASP A 83 11.54 -2.86 25.21
C ASP A 83 12.08 -3.32 23.84
N ASP A 84 11.55 -2.76 22.75
CA ASP A 84 11.96 -3.09 21.39
C ASP A 84 13.28 -2.36 21.03
N ASN A 85 14.39 -3.09 21.10
CA ASN A 85 15.74 -2.61 20.80
C ASN A 85 16.16 -2.87 19.34
N ARG A 86 15.26 -3.32 18.47
CA ARG A 86 15.56 -3.51 17.04
C ARG A 86 15.96 -2.18 16.38
N PRO A 87 16.77 -2.22 15.32
CA PRO A 87 17.08 -1.03 14.54
C PRO A 87 15.81 -0.32 14.06
N VAL A 88 15.89 1.01 13.96
CA VAL A 88 14.78 1.86 13.58
C VAL A 88 14.63 1.92 12.05
N MET A 89 13.39 1.82 11.58
CA MET A 89 12.93 2.19 10.24
C MET A 89 11.88 3.28 10.37
N GLY A 90 12.14 4.45 9.85
CA GLY A 90 11.14 5.52 9.78
C GLY A 90 10.00 5.13 8.82
N LEU A 91 8.78 5.39 9.24
CA LEU A 91 7.59 5.09 8.43
C LEU A 91 7.64 5.77 7.05
N SER A 92 8.18 6.99 6.97
CA SER A 92 8.32 7.76 5.72
C SER A 92 9.23 7.13 4.66
N ILE A 93 10.10 6.18 5.04
CA ILE A 93 11.04 5.54 4.13
C ILE A 93 10.79 4.02 4.00
N TRP A 94 9.82 3.48 4.70
CA TRP A 94 9.51 2.05 4.67
C TRP A 94 9.12 1.57 3.26
N THR A 95 8.24 2.30 2.58
CA THR A 95 7.89 2.01 1.18
C THR A 95 9.12 2.02 0.27
N GLN A 96 10.02 2.99 0.45
CA GLN A 96 11.24 3.08 -0.35
C GLN A 96 12.19 1.91 -0.08
N TYR A 97 12.27 1.45 1.18
CA TYR A 97 13.05 0.26 1.53
C TYR A 97 12.56 -0.99 0.77
N VAL A 98 11.25 -1.15 0.67
CA VAL A 98 10.64 -2.27 -0.06
C VAL A 98 10.96 -2.18 -1.55
N LEU A 99 10.77 -1.01 -2.16
CA LEU A 99 11.04 -0.80 -3.59
C LEU A 99 12.53 -0.94 -3.93
N ASP A 100 13.42 -0.54 -3.03
CA ASP A 100 14.86 -0.62 -3.22
C ASP A 100 15.40 -2.06 -3.16
N ASN A 101 14.78 -2.94 -2.38
CA ASN A 101 15.40 -4.21 -2.01
C ASN A 101 14.76 -5.46 -2.63
N PHE A 102 13.48 -5.43 -3.00
CA PHE A 102 12.74 -6.62 -3.42
C PHE A 102 12.26 -6.53 -4.85
N ALA A 103 12.25 -7.67 -5.54
CA ALA A 103 11.73 -7.79 -6.90
C ALA A 103 10.29 -8.33 -6.92
N THR A 104 9.92 -9.12 -5.92
CA THR A 104 8.63 -9.81 -5.85
C THR A 104 7.99 -9.66 -4.46
N VAL A 105 6.69 -9.95 -4.40
CA VAL A 105 5.94 -10.01 -3.14
C VAL A 105 6.52 -11.08 -2.22
N ASP A 106 6.81 -12.27 -2.75
CA ASP A 106 7.34 -13.38 -1.97
C ASP A 106 8.69 -13.04 -1.30
N GLU A 107 9.60 -12.36 -2.03
CA GLU A 107 10.87 -11.87 -1.46
C GLU A 107 10.62 -10.88 -0.32
N ALA A 108 9.71 -9.94 -0.51
CA ALA A 108 9.39 -8.93 0.48
C ALA A 108 8.75 -9.55 1.73
N VAL A 109 7.79 -10.45 1.57
CA VAL A 109 7.12 -11.15 2.68
C VAL A 109 8.13 -11.99 3.46
N ALA A 110 8.97 -12.78 2.77
CA ALA A 110 9.99 -13.61 3.41
C ALA A 110 11.00 -12.82 4.25
N GLU A 111 11.30 -11.58 3.87
CA GLU A 111 12.24 -10.74 4.62
C GLU A 111 11.54 -9.93 5.71
N LEU A 112 10.42 -9.27 5.40
CA LEU A 112 9.70 -8.42 6.35
C LEU A 112 9.09 -9.20 7.51
N SER A 113 8.69 -10.47 7.29
CA SER A 113 8.20 -11.37 8.35
C SER A 113 9.23 -11.67 9.45
N LYS A 114 10.51 -11.47 9.18
CA LYS A 114 11.58 -11.62 10.20
C LYS A 114 11.59 -10.48 11.21
N GLU A 115 10.87 -9.38 10.93
CA GLU A 115 10.81 -8.18 11.77
C GLU A 115 12.20 -7.70 12.27
N VAL A 116 13.17 -7.60 11.37
CA VAL A 116 14.56 -7.22 11.70
C VAL A 116 14.72 -5.75 12.12
N PHE A 117 13.68 -4.95 11.97
CA PHE A 117 13.61 -3.56 12.43
C PHE A 117 12.25 -3.27 13.09
N ARG A 118 12.17 -2.16 13.79
CA ARG A 118 10.90 -1.60 14.27
C ARG A 118 10.54 -0.34 13.48
N ILE A 119 9.26 -0.08 13.31
CA ILE A 119 8.79 1.16 12.67
C ILE A 119 8.77 2.29 13.70
N ASP A 120 9.25 3.46 13.27
CA ASP A 120 9.13 4.72 13.99
C ASP A 120 8.15 5.63 13.24
N ASP A 121 7.13 6.12 13.95
CA ASP A 121 5.96 6.80 13.40
C ASP A 121 5.84 8.26 13.91
N PRO A 122 6.73 9.18 13.51
CA PRO A 122 6.62 10.57 13.89
C PRO A 122 5.31 11.17 13.37
N ASP A 123 4.79 12.17 14.08
CA ASP A 123 3.61 12.91 13.63
C ASP A 123 3.87 13.55 12.24
N LEU A 124 2.82 13.62 11.43
CA LEU A 124 2.88 14.29 10.14
C LEU A 124 3.08 15.81 10.33
N PRO A 125 3.55 16.54 9.29
CA PRO A 125 3.76 18.00 9.38
C PRO A 125 2.52 18.79 9.83
N ASN A 126 1.33 18.29 9.57
CA ASN A 126 0.06 18.88 10.02
C ASN A 126 -0.38 18.46 11.43
N GLY A 127 0.47 17.74 12.17
CA GLY A 127 0.21 17.24 13.52
C GLY A 127 -0.71 16.01 13.60
N ALA A 128 -1.10 15.43 12.47
CA ALA A 128 -1.86 14.18 12.48
C ALA A 128 -0.91 13.00 12.77
N LYS A 129 -1.43 11.97 13.42
CA LYS A 129 -0.70 10.70 13.60
C LYS A 129 -0.45 10.04 12.26
N SER A 130 0.77 9.53 12.06
CA SER A 130 1.16 8.79 10.87
C SER A 130 0.85 7.29 11.03
N THR A 131 -0.44 6.97 11.24
CA THR A 131 -0.89 5.57 11.33
C THR A 131 -1.19 5.04 9.93
N LEU A 132 -0.31 4.22 9.40
CA LEU A 132 -0.37 3.74 8.01
C LEU A 132 -0.25 2.21 7.96
N HIS A 133 -0.69 1.62 6.86
CA HIS A 133 -0.42 0.24 6.48
C HIS A 133 0.11 0.18 5.05
N LEU A 134 0.84 -0.88 4.74
CA LEU A 134 1.53 -1.05 3.47
C LEU A 134 0.85 -2.12 2.63
N SER A 135 0.60 -1.82 1.36
CA SER A 135 0.26 -2.80 0.34
C SER A 135 1.38 -2.92 -0.67
N ILE A 136 1.67 -4.14 -1.09
CA ILE A 136 2.58 -4.41 -2.20
C ILE A 136 1.92 -5.35 -3.21
N SER A 137 2.28 -5.20 -4.48
CA SER A 137 1.88 -6.13 -5.55
C SER A 137 2.97 -6.22 -6.61
N ASP A 138 3.05 -7.33 -7.33
CA ASP A 138 4.08 -7.54 -8.34
C ASP A 138 3.52 -7.95 -9.71
N ALA A 139 4.42 -8.08 -10.68
CA ALA A 139 4.08 -8.42 -12.06
C ALA A 139 3.43 -9.82 -12.22
N SER A 140 3.54 -10.71 -11.23
CA SER A 140 2.84 -12.00 -11.24
C SER A 140 1.36 -11.87 -10.86
N GLY A 141 0.96 -10.71 -10.31
CA GLY A 141 -0.35 -10.44 -9.73
C GLY A 141 -0.48 -10.94 -8.29
N ASN A 142 0.62 -11.38 -7.65
CA ASN A 142 0.62 -11.61 -6.21
C ASN A 142 0.58 -10.28 -5.46
N SER A 143 0.02 -10.28 -4.25
CA SER A 143 -0.13 -9.09 -3.41
C SER A 143 0.06 -9.43 -1.95
N ALA A 144 0.48 -8.46 -1.15
CA ALA A 144 0.48 -8.59 0.31
C ALA A 144 0.15 -7.27 0.98
N ILE A 145 -0.48 -7.36 2.16
CA ILE A 145 -0.84 -6.23 3.01
C ILE A 145 -0.19 -6.43 4.38
N PHE A 146 0.47 -5.40 4.87
CA PHE A 146 1.20 -5.40 6.12
C PHE A 146 0.55 -4.39 7.07
N GLU A 147 -0.01 -4.89 8.17
CA GLU A 147 -0.64 -4.10 9.22
C GLU A 147 0.08 -4.31 10.55
N TYR A 148 0.46 -3.22 11.22
CA TYR A 148 0.95 -3.30 12.61
C TYR A 148 -0.21 -3.05 13.56
N LEU A 149 -0.62 -4.08 14.29
CA LEU A 149 -1.75 -4.03 15.23
C LEU A 149 -1.26 -4.35 16.64
N ASN A 150 -1.38 -3.37 17.54
CA ASN A 150 -0.86 -3.49 18.92
C ASN A 150 0.62 -3.93 18.97
N GLY A 151 1.45 -3.35 18.11
CA GLY A 151 2.87 -3.65 18.01
C GLY A 151 3.21 -4.95 17.28
N ASN A 152 2.25 -5.72 16.80
CA ASN A 152 2.47 -6.98 16.09
C ASN A 152 2.26 -6.80 14.59
N LEU A 153 3.17 -7.34 13.79
CA LEU A 153 3.02 -7.38 12.35
C LEU A 153 2.03 -8.48 11.95
N VAL A 154 1.00 -8.09 11.20
CA VAL A 154 0.05 -8.99 10.56
C VAL A 154 0.26 -8.88 9.05
N ILE A 155 0.43 -10.00 8.38
CA ILE A 155 0.65 -10.08 6.93
C ILE A 155 -0.50 -10.86 6.31
N HIS A 156 -1.16 -10.26 5.32
CA HIS A 156 -2.10 -10.94 4.44
C HIS A 156 -1.45 -11.06 3.07
N GLU A 157 -1.31 -12.26 2.56
CA GLU A 157 -0.64 -12.53 1.29
C GLU A 157 -1.49 -13.42 0.41
N GLY A 158 -1.52 -13.12 -0.87
CA GLY A 158 -2.21 -13.90 -1.89
C GLY A 158 -2.74 -13.01 -3.01
N ARG A 159 -3.08 -13.66 -4.12
CA ARG A 159 -3.70 -12.97 -5.28
C ARG A 159 -5.06 -12.36 -4.96
N GLU A 160 -5.71 -12.79 -3.91
CA GLU A 160 -6.97 -12.24 -3.40
C GLU A 160 -6.77 -10.93 -2.63
N CYS A 161 -5.54 -10.63 -2.18
CA CYS A 161 -5.21 -9.41 -1.44
C CYS A 161 -4.99 -8.19 -2.35
N GLN A 162 -5.77 -8.06 -3.45
CA GLN A 162 -5.59 -7.04 -4.47
C GLN A 162 -6.18 -5.68 -4.13
N VAL A 163 -7.00 -5.58 -3.09
CA VAL A 163 -7.67 -4.33 -2.70
C VAL A 163 -7.26 -3.96 -1.29
N MET A 164 -6.84 -2.74 -1.10
CA MET A 164 -6.63 -2.13 0.22
C MET A 164 -7.26 -0.74 0.23
N THR A 165 -7.94 -0.39 1.31
CA THR A 165 -8.45 0.96 1.55
C THR A 165 -7.92 1.49 2.88
N ASN A 166 -8.75 2.01 3.76
CA ASN A 166 -8.34 2.52 5.07
C ASN A 166 -8.96 1.66 6.18
N SER A 167 -9.41 2.29 7.29
CA SER A 167 -10.12 1.58 8.37
C SER A 167 -11.44 0.94 7.92
N PRO A 168 -11.83 -0.19 8.51
CA PRO A 168 -11.14 -0.94 9.55
C PRO A 168 -10.00 -1.81 9.02
N THR A 169 -9.35 -2.61 9.91
CA THR A 169 -8.32 -3.58 9.55
C THR A 169 -8.77 -4.53 8.43
N TYR A 170 -7.81 -5.08 7.71
CA TYR A 170 -8.08 -5.85 6.49
C TYR A 170 -8.99 -7.06 6.71
N ASP A 171 -8.80 -7.81 7.80
CA ASP A 171 -9.66 -8.94 8.18
C ASP A 171 -11.14 -8.53 8.36
N LYS A 172 -11.39 -7.37 8.96
CA LYS A 172 -12.73 -6.82 9.11
C LYS A 172 -13.31 -6.34 7.80
N GLN A 173 -12.50 -5.80 6.91
CA GLN A 173 -12.95 -5.42 5.57
C GLN A 173 -13.36 -6.66 4.75
N LEU A 174 -12.62 -7.76 4.86
CA LEU A 174 -13.00 -9.04 4.25
C LEU A 174 -14.36 -9.52 4.78
N THR A 175 -14.57 -9.49 6.10
CA THR A 175 -15.84 -9.87 6.72
C THR A 175 -17.01 -9.02 6.21
N LEU A 176 -16.81 -7.70 6.10
CA LEU A 176 -17.83 -6.80 5.56
C LEU A 176 -18.10 -7.05 4.06
N ASN A 177 -17.07 -7.35 3.31
CA ASN A 177 -17.21 -7.71 1.88
C ASN A 177 -18.04 -8.99 1.71
N ASP A 178 -17.76 -10.02 2.50
CA ASP A 178 -18.52 -11.28 2.50
C ASP A 178 -20.00 -11.04 2.84
N TYR A 179 -20.28 -10.20 3.83
CA TYR A 179 -21.64 -9.80 4.17
C TYR A 179 -22.38 -9.17 2.96
N TRP A 180 -21.73 -8.21 2.29
CA TRP A 180 -22.31 -7.54 1.13
C TRP A 180 -22.51 -8.50 -0.05
N GLN A 181 -21.61 -9.44 -0.27
CA GLN A 181 -21.76 -10.48 -1.29
C GLN A 181 -23.00 -11.35 -1.04
N GLN A 182 -23.30 -11.68 0.23
CA GLN A 182 -24.45 -12.48 0.60
C GLN A 182 -25.78 -11.75 0.42
N ILE A 183 -25.87 -10.46 0.74
CA ILE A 183 -27.12 -9.70 0.71
C ILE A 183 -27.36 -8.96 -0.61
N GLY A 184 -26.30 -8.53 -1.30
CA GLY A 184 -26.37 -7.67 -2.50
C GLY A 184 -26.03 -8.39 -3.78
N GLY A 185 -25.06 -9.28 -3.73
CA GLY A 185 -24.53 -9.97 -4.90
C GLY A 185 -24.11 -9.00 -5.99
N LEU A 186 -24.67 -9.20 -7.19
CA LEU A 186 -24.46 -8.32 -8.35
C LEU A 186 -25.46 -7.16 -8.46
N VAL A 187 -26.39 -7.05 -7.52
CA VAL A 187 -27.52 -6.12 -7.62
C VAL A 187 -27.34 -4.88 -6.75
N MET A 188 -26.67 -5.02 -5.60
CA MET A 188 -26.56 -3.93 -4.65
C MET A 188 -25.16 -3.86 -4.05
N LEU A 189 -24.54 -2.68 -4.13
CA LEU A 189 -23.26 -2.34 -3.53
C LEU A 189 -23.45 -1.15 -2.58
N PRO A 190 -22.62 -1.07 -1.49
CA PRO A 190 -22.68 0.06 -0.58
C PRO A 190 -22.18 1.34 -1.25
N GLY A 191 -22.87 2.46 -1.01
CA GLY A 191 -22.65 3.72 -1.75
C GLY A 191 -21.97 4.85 -0.98
N THR A 192 -21.55 4.64 0.28
CA THR A 192 -20.91 5.73 1.04
C THR A 192 -19.42 5.90 0.70
N ASN A 193 -18.83 7.02 1.17
CA ASN A 193 -17.39 7.28 1.06
C ASN A 193 -16.56 6.57 2.14
N ARG A 194 -17.16 5.79 3.02
CA ARG A 194 -16.43 5.03 4.03
C ARG A 194 -15.47 4.03 3.38
N ALA A 195 -14.32 3.84 4.00
CA ALA A 195 -13.29 2.96 3.47
C ALA A 195 -13.78 1.51 3.26
N SER A 196 -14.59 0.99 4.19
CA SER A 196 -15.23 -0.32 4.08
C SER A 196 -16.14 -0.45 2.85
N ASP A 197 -16.93 0.58 2.56
CA ASP A 197 -17.82 0.59 1.40
C ASP A 197 -17.05 0.72 0.09
N ARG A 198 -15.98 1.53 0.10
CA ARG A 198 -15.04 1.64 -1.04
C ARG A 198 -14.32 0.32 -1.29
N PHE A 199 -13.94 -0.40 -0.23
CA PHE A 199 -13.34 -1.73 -0.32
C PHE A 199 -14.26 -2.72 -1.04
N VAL A 200 -15.54 -2.79 -0.64
CA VAL A 200 -16.55 -3.66 -1.27
C VAL A 200 -16.72 -3.31 -2.74
N ARG A 201 -16.84 -2.02 -3.07
CA ARG A 201 -16.97 -1.59 -4.48
C ARG A 201 -15.72 -1.91 -5.31
N ALA A 202 -14.52 -1.65 -4.77
CA ALA A 202 -13.28 -1.99 -5.46
C ALA A 202 -13.18 -3.49 -5.71
N SER A 203 -13.42 -4.31 -4.68
CA SER A 203 -13.39 -5.78 -4.77
C SER A 203 -14.37 -6.32 -5.80
N PHE A 204 -15.55 -5.71 -5.92
CA PHE A 204 -16.49 -6.06 -6.97
C PHE A 204 -16.01 -5.64 -8.36
N TYR A 205 -15.61 -4.36 -8.53
CA TYR A 205 -15.31 -3.81 -9.84
C TYR A 205 -14.05 -4.37 -10.49
N ILE A 206 -13.01 -4.72 -9.72
CA ILE A 206 -11.80 -5.35 -10.28
C ILE A 206 -12.09 -6.70 -10.97
N HIS A 207 -13.18 -7.36 -10.58
CA HIS A 207 -13.63 -8.61 -11.20
C HIS A 207 -14.68 -8.38 -12.29
N ALA A 208 -15.38 -7.24 -12.26
CA ALA A 208 -16.45 -6.90 -13.21
C ALA A 208 -15.93 -6.21 -14.48
N ILE A 209 -14.77 -5.54 -14.43
CA ILE A 209 -14.17 -4.92 -15.61
C ILE A 209 -13.68 -5.98 -16.61
N PRO A 210 -13.79 -5.73 -17.94
CA PRO A 210 -13.31 -6.66 -18.95
C PRO A 210 -11.80 -6.94 -18.79
N GLN A 211 -11.43 -8.20 -18.88
CA GLN A 211 -10.03 -8.59 -19.00
C GLN A 211 -9.58 -8.35 -20.45
N THR A 212 -8.48 -7.67 -20.65
CA THR A 212 -7.97 -7.29 -21.97
C THR A 212 -6.45 -7.36 -22.01
N SER A 213 -5.88 -7.67 -23.15
CA SER A 213 -4.44 -7.54 -23.42
C SER A 213 -4.05 -6.15 -23.96
N ASN A 214 -5.05 -5.30 -24.22
CA ASN A 214 -4.81 -3.93 -24.67
C ASN A 214 -4.49 -3.03 -23.47
N PHE A 215 -3.27 -2.53 -23.43
CA PHE A 215 -2.79 -1.66 -22.33
C PHE A 215 -3.69 -0.45 -22.09
N ARG A 216 -4.16 0.24 -23.13
CA ARG A 216 -5.01 1.44 -22.97
C ARG A 216 -6.36 1.10 -22.38
N GLU A 217 -6.95 -0.02 -22.80
CA GLU A 217 -8.23 -0.50 -22.26
C GLU A 217 -8.07 -0.94 -20.80
N ALA A 218 -6.98 -1.64 -20.46
CA ALA A 218 -6.69 -2.04 -19.09
C ALA A 218 -6.54 -0.82 -18.16
N VAL A 219 -5.77 0.18 -18.58
CA VAL A 219 -5.61 1.44 -17.84
C VAL A 219 -6.95 2.17 -17.71
N ALA A 220 -7.76 2.26 -18.76
CA ALA A 220 -9.08 2.88 -18.70
C ALA A 220 -10.01 2.13 -17.74
N GLY A 221 -9.96 0.78 -17.72
CA GLY A 221 -10.66 -0.07 -16.77
C GLY A 221 -10.29 0.26 -15.32
N VAL A 222 -8.99 0.30 -15.02
CA VAL A 222 -8.50 0.67 -13.68
C VAL A 222 -8.94 2.08 -13.29
N PHE A 223 -8.85 3.07 -14.19
CA PHE A 223 -9.36 4.42 -13.92
C PHE A 223 -10.87 4.44 -13.65
N SER A 224 -11.65 3.59 -14.29
CA SER A 224 -13.09 3.51 -14.03
C SER A 224 -13.38 2.98 -12.62
N VAL A 225 -12.61 1.99 -12.16
CA VAL A 225 -12.68 1.51 -10.76
C VAL A 225 -12.28 2.62 -9.80
N MET A 226 -11.14 3.29 -10.04
CA MET A 226 -10.65 4.36 -9.17
C MET A 226 -11.66 5.51 -9.01
N ARG A 227 -12.35 5.91 -10.07
CA ARG A 227 -13.42 6.94 -10.00
C ARG A 227 -14.58 6.52 -9.09
N ASN A 228 -14.89 5.22 -9.00
CA ASN A 228 -15.95 4.71 -8.13
C ASN A 228 -15.56 4.65 -6.66
N VAL A 229 -14.28 4.68 -6.36
CA VAL A 229 -13.76 4.51 -5.00
C VAL A 229 -13.00 5.72 -4.48
N SER A 230 -12.78 6.74 -5.31
CA SER A 230 -12.21 8.02 -4.86
C SER A 230 -13.23 8.83 -4.06
N VAL A 231 -12.71 9.63 -3.14
CA VAL A 231 -13.50 10.59 -2.36
C VAL A 231 -13.36 11.96 -3.01
N PRO A 232 -14.45 12.72 -3.21
CA PRO A 232 -14.35 14.09 -3.68
C PRO A 232 -13.46 14.94 -2.78
N LEU A 233 -12.74 15.90 -3.38
CA LEU A 233 -11.96 16.89 -2.65
C LEU A 233 -12.90 17.81 -1.87
N GLY A 234 -12.66 18.01 -0.56
CA GLY A 234 -13.44 18.92 0.30
C GLY A 234 -13.85 18.33 1.63
#